data_4ba21e255ef68fecc42ef0a1b1566df2
#
_entry.id   4ba21e255ef68fecc42ef0a1b1566df2
#
_cell.length_a   1.000
_cell.length_b   1.000
_cell.length_c   1.000
_cell.angle_alpha   90.00
_cell.angle_beta   90.00
_cell.angle_gamma   90.00
#
_symmetry.space_group_name_H-M   'P 1'
#
loop_
_entity.id
_entity.type
_entity.pdbx_description
1 polymer ?
#
loop_
_entity_poly.entity_id
_entity_poly.type
_entity_poly.pdbx_seq_one_letter_code
_entity_poly.pdbx_strand_id
1 'polypeptide(L)'
;DYFNATDNSYTRAVTRKMMVAAVARIVHPGTKFDSVLILYGPQGIGKSTFFAKLAGDWFSDSLTLTDMKDKAGPEKLQGYWILELGELAGMRKTDVEVVKSFISRSDDKYRASYGVNVESHPRQCIIVGSTNAESGFLRDITGNRRFWPVRISGDGKRKAWQMSVYDVEQIWAETLVLYAKGEKLYLEGSDVELATNEQADAMESDEREGLVRSYLDTLLPDDWNALSLYERRNYLNGSEFGGESRVGTVERTIVCNMEIWCECFGRDASAMKPADSYAIAGIMKKINGWNKYQGNKNGTSNFPLYGRQRCYEKNE
;
A
#
# COMPACT_ATOMS: atom_id res chain seq x y z
N ASP A 1 23.03 -3.95 5.43
CA ASP A 1 24.02 -5.03 5.35
C ASP A 1 23.40 -6.42 5.11
N TYR A 2 22.26 -6.75 5.75
CA TYR A 2 21.66 -8.09 5.69
C TYR A 2 20.81 -8.37 4.45
N PHE A 3 20.13 -7.34 3.92
CA PHE A 3 19.10 -7.52 2.91
C PHE A 3 19.33 -6.76 1.61
N ASN A 4 20.36 -5.91 1.57
CA ASN A 4 20.60 -5.02 0.43
C ASN A 4 19.34 -4.20 0.05
N ALA A 5 18.67 -3.64 1.04
CA ALA A 5 17.62 -2.65 0.83
C ALA A 5 18.21 -1.37 0.22
N THR A 6 17.41 -0.62 -0.52
CA THR A 6 17.82 0.68 -1.04
C THR A 6 18.23 1.61 0.10
N ASP A 7 19.46 2.10 0.06
CA ASP A 7 19.98 3.00 1.09
C ASP A 7 19.56 4.45 0.82
N ASN A 8 18.38 4.82 1.33
CA ASN A 8 17.82 6.16 1.23
C ASN A 8 17.34 6.64 2.62
N SER A 9 16.94 7.90 2.71
CA SER A 9 16.45 8.50 3.98
C SER A 9 15.22 7.78 4.52
N TYR A 10 14.29 7.36 3.64
CA TYR A 10 13.09 6.63 4.01
C TYR A 10 13.41 5.29 4.67
N THR A 11 14.21 4.43 4.00
CA THR A 11 14.58 3.10 4.54
C THR A 11 15.27 3.22 5.91
N ARG A 12 16.17 4.19 6.03
CA ARG A 12 16.85 4.50 7.31
C ARG A 12 15.86 5.00 8.37
N ALA A 13 14.92 5.87 7.99
CA ALA A 13 13.93 6.40 8.92
C ALA A 13 12.97 5.32 9.42
N VAL A 14 12.34 4.52 8.53
CA VAL A 14 11.34 3.53 8.93
C VAL A 14 11.93 2.40 9.76
N THR A 15 13.14 1.93 9.43
CA THR A 15 13.83 0.90 10.23
C THR A 15 14.22 1.43 11.60
N ARG A 16 14.82 2.62 11.67
CA ARG A 16 15.16 3.26 12.95
C ARG A 16 13.94 3.50 13.83
N LYS A 17 12.87 4.08 13.27
CA LYS A 17 11.64 4.37 14.02
C LYS A 17 10.93 3.11 14.52
N MET A 18 10.93 2.03 13.75
CA MET A 18 10.41 0.73 14.19
C MET A 18 11.19 0.21 15.40
N MET A 19 12.53 0.25 15.33
CA MET A 19 13.39 -0.18 16.44
C MET A 19 13.17 0.67 17.70
N VAL A 20 13.15 2.00 17.55
CA VAL A 20 12.91 2.92 18.67
C VAL A 20 11.52 2.73 19.26
N ALA A 21 10.50 2.43 18.44
CA ALA A 21 9.15 2.13 18.91
C ALA A 21 9.10 0.84 19.74
N ALA A 22 9.88 -0.18 19.36
CA ALA A 22 10.01 -1.41 20.14
C ALA A 22 10.56 -1.11 21.55
N VAL A 23 11.60 -0.31 21.68
CA VAL A 23 12.15 0.14 22.97
C VAL A 23 11.12 0.99 23.72
N ALA A 24 10.52 1.99 23.06
CA ALA A 24 9.57 2.90 23.69
C ALA A 24 8.39 2.16 24.33
N ARG A 25 7.88 1.10 23.69
CA ARG A 25 6.76 0.32 24.22
C ARG A 25 7.12 -0.57 25.40
N ILE A 26 8.39 -0.94 25.57
CA ILE A 26 8.86 -1.64 26.77
C ILE A 26 9.02 -0.64 27.91
N VAL A 27 9.66 0.50 27.67
CA VAL A 27 9.93 1.52 28.70
C VAL A 27 8.65 2.24 29.14
N HIS A 28 7.78 2.53 28.17
CA HIS A 28 6.48 3.18 28.39
C HIS A 28 5.37 2.39 27.68
N PRO A 29 4.83 1.35 28.31
CA PRO A 29 3.73 0.57 27.74
C PRO A 29 2.56 1.44 27.27
N GLY A 30 1.98 1.13 26.13
CA GLY A 30 0.92 1.92 25.53
C GLY A 30 1.40 3.11 24.69
N THR A 31 2.71 3.31 24.53
CA THR A 31 3.24 4.32 23.61
C THR A 31 2.62 4.20 22.23
N LYS A 32 2.14 5.34 21.69
CA LYS A 32 1.47 5.37 20.38
C LYS A 32 2.45 5.05 19.27
N PHE A 33 2.21 3.94 18.60
CA PHE A 33 2.90 3.54 17.37
C PHE A 33 1.96 2.67 16.55
N ASP A 34 1.47 3.19 15.42
CA ASP A 34 0.49 2.54 14.57
C ASP A 34 1.03 2.23 13.15
N SER A 35 2.35 2.15 13.04
CA SER A 35 3.01 1.79 11.78
C SER A 35 3.55 0.35 11.83
N VAL A 36 3.63 -0.26 10.66
CA VAL A 36 4.12 -1.63 10.45
C VAL A 36 5.21 -1.59 9.40
N LEU A 37 6.44 -1.93 9.78
CA LEU A 37 7.51 -2.17 8.81
C LEU A 37 7.24 -3.48 8.08
N ILE A 38 7.21 -3.44 6.74
CA ILE A 38 6.97 -4.62 5.89
C ILE A 38 8.21 -4.89 5.05
N LEU A 39 8.87 -6.02 5.29
CA LEU A 39 9.95 -6.48 4.42
C LEU A 39 9.36 -7.30 3.26
N TYR A 40 9.55 -6.85 2.02
CA TYR A 40 9.06 -7.57 0.85
C TYR A 40 10.17 -7.87 -0.16
N GLY A 41 10.11 -9.06 -0.77
CA GLY A 41 11.12 -9.55 -1.71
C GLY A 41 11.21 -11.07 -1.72
N PRO A 42 12.22 -11.65 -2.38
CA PRO A 42 12.31 -13.09 -2.64
C PRO A 42 12.12 -13.96 -1.41
N GLN A 43 11.60 -15.16 -1.61
CA GLN A 43 11.46 -16.15 -0.54
C GLN A 43 12.83 -16.68 -0.08
N GLY A 44 12.93 -17.08 1.18
CA GLY A 44 14.12 -17.78 1.70
C GLY A 44 15.31 -16.88 2.07
N ILE A 45 15.18 -15.55 1.95
CA ILE A 45 16.27 -14.60 2.26
C ILE A 45 16.39 -14.24 3.76
N GLY A 46 15.55 -14.83 4.63
CA GLY A 46 15.64 -14.68 6.07
C GLY A 46 14.88 -13.52 6.69
N LYS A 47 13.76 -13.07 6.07
CA LYS A 47 12.92 -11.97 6.60
C LYS A 47 12.46 -12.22 8.03
N SER A 48 11.76 -13.32 8.27
CA SER A 48 11.27 -13.71 9.60
C SER A 48 12.43 -14.03 10.56
N THR A 49 13.51 -14.66 10.06
CA THR A 49 14.71 -14.93 10.83
C THR A 49 15.34 -13.65 11.40
N PHE A 50 15.32 -12.56 10.63
CA PHE A 50 15.83 -11.26 11.08
C PHE A 50 15.06 -10.74 12.29
N PHE A 51 13.72 -10.73 12.22
CA PHE A 51 12.90 -10.30 13.34
C PHE A 51 13.02 -11.24 14.55
N ALA A 52 13.06 -12.55 14.31
CA ALA A 52 13.27 -13.53 15.36
C ALA A 52 14.62 -13.35 16.08
N LYS A 53 15.69 -13.08 15.34
CA LYS A 53 17.00 -12.78 15.92
C LYS A 53 16.99 -11.51 16.78
N LEU A 54 16.28 -10.47 16.35
CA LEU A 54 16.17 -9.22 17.11
C LEU A 54 15.42 -9.39 18.43
N ALA A 55 14.35 -10.18 18.46
CA ALA A 55 13.50 -10.32 19.63
C ALA A 55 13.86 -11.54 20.51
N GLY A 56 14.61 -12.52 19.99
CA GLY A 56 14.91 -13.77 20.71
C GLY A 56 13.63 -14.50 21.11
N ASP A 57 13.55 -14.92 22.37
CA ASP A 57 12.40 -15.65 22.92
C ASP A 57 11.08 -14.85 22.93
N TRP A 58 11.14 -13.53 22.72
CA TRP A 58 9.97 -12.65 22.67
C TRP A 58 9.48 -12.39 21.24
N PHE A 59 9.87 -13.23 20.28
CA PHE A 59 9.35 -13.21 18.92
C PHE A 59 8.15 -14.14 18.77
N SER A 60 7.18 -13.73 17.94
CA SER A 60 6.09 -14.60 17.49
C SER A 60 5.69 -14.30 16.05
N ASP A 61 5.49 -15.34 15.26
CA ASP A 61 4.91 -15.31 13.91
C ASP A 61 3.50 -15.93 13.86
N SER A 62 2.90 -16.17 15.03
CA SER A 62 1.61 -16.87 15.17
C SER A 62 0.39 -15.95 15.02
N LEU A 63 0.59 -14.63 14.86
CA LEU A 63 -0.51 -13.67 14.73
C LEU A 63 -1.13 -13.74 13.33
N THR A 64 -2.44 -14.02 13.28
CA THR A 64 -3.19 -14.13 12.03
C THR A 64 -4.23 -13.01 11.87
N LEU A 65 -4.71 -12.82 10.65
CA LEU A 65 -5.83 -11.89 10.38
C LEU A 65 -7.12 -12.28 11.13
N THR A 66 -7.35 -13.57 11.32
CA THR A 66 -8.50 -14.08 12.06
C THR A 66 -8.41 -13.67 13.53
N ASP A 67 -7.23 -13.81 14.15
CA ASP A 67 -7.02 -13.38 15.52
C ASP A 67 -7.29 -11.90 15.73
N MET A 68 -6.91 -11.05 14.77
CA MET A 68 -7.13 -9.60 14.85
C MET A 68 -8.62 -9.21 14.87
N LYS A 69 -9.51 -10.07 14.37
CA LYS A 69 -10.98 -9.89 14.39
C LYS A 69 -11.59 -10.28 15.72
N ASP A 70 -10.94 -11.15 16.47
CA ASP A 70 -11.46 -11.78 17.67
C ASP A 70 -10.75 -11.29 18.95
N LYS A 71 -11.27 -11.75 20.09
CA LYS A 71 -10.66 -11.52 21.41
C LYS A 71 -9.30 -12.21 21.56
N ALA A 72 -9.04 -13.25 20.78
CA ALA A 72 -7.77 -13.99 20.80
C ALA A 72 -6.57 -13.13 20.37
N GLY A 73 -6.77 -12.13 19.51
CA GLY A 73 -5.69 -11.26 19.06
C GLY A 73 -4.97 -10.54 20.18
N PRO A 74 -5.68 -9.80 21.04
CA PRO A 74 -5.10 -9.16 22.21
C PRO A 74 -4.39 -10.14 23.17
N GLU A 75 -4.92 -11.33 23.40
CA GLU A 75 -4.31 -12.34 24.24
C GLU A 75 -2.99 -12.86 23.63
N LYS A 76 -2.94 -13.05 22.31
CA LYS A 76 -1.72 -13.48 21.59
C LYS A 76 -0.59 -12.45 21.60
N LEU A 77 -0.85 -11.18 21.91
CA LEU A 77 0.19 -10.18 22.04
C LEU A 77 0.97 -10.30 23.34
N GLN A 78 0.41 -10.99 24.35
CA GLN A 78 1.00 -11.04 25.68
C GLN A 78 2.27 -11.91 25.69
N GLY A 79 3.32 -11.40 26.32
CA GLY A 79 4.61 -12.08 26.43
C GLY A 79 5.50 -11.97 25.20
N TYR A 80 5.08 -11.24 24.16
CA TYR A 80 5.89 -11.02 22.96
C TYR A 80 6.27 -9.55 22.79
N TRP A 81 7.42 -9.32 22.19
CA TRP A 81 7.95 -7.99 21.91
C TRP A 81 7.83 -7.61 20.43
N ILE A 82 8.18 -8.54 19.53
CA ILE A 82 8.01 -8.36 18.09
C ILE A 82 7.11 -9.48 17.57
N LEU A 83 5.97 -9.09 17.00
CA LEU A 83 5.07 -10.05 16.34
C LEU A 83 5.11 -9.81 14.83
N GLU A 84 5.30 -10.89 14.09
CA GLU A 84 5.27 -10.87 12.65
C GLU A 84 3.88 -11.23 12.14
N LEU A 85 3.34 -10.37 11.30
CA LEU A 85 2.18 -10.66 10.46
C LEU A 85 2.71 -11.19 9.12
N GLY A 86 2.69 -12.50 8.97
CA GLY A 86 3.04 -13.17 7.72
C GLY A 86 1.93 -13.04 6.66
N GLU A 87 2.25 -13.40 5.43
CA GLU A 87 1.28 -13.56 4.33
C GLU A 87 0.39 -12.34 4.06
N LEU A 88 0.99 -11.15 4.03
CA LEU A 88 0.29 -9.92 3.63
C LEU A 88 -0.21 -9.98 2.17
N ALA A 89 0.35 -10.90 1.36
CA ALA A 89 -0.12 -11.18 0.01
C ALA A 89 -1.51 -11.84 0.08
N GLY A 90 -2.46 -11.28 -0.66
CA GLY A 90 -3.82 -11.83 -0.73
C GLY A 90 -4.83 -11.24 0.27
N MET A 91 -4.43 -10.32 1.14
CA MET A 91 -5.37 -9.58 1.99
C MET A 91 -6.41 -8.84 1.14
N ARG A 92 -7.68 -9.03 1.43
CA ARG A 92 -8.77 -8.23 0.84
C ARG A 92 -8.79 -6.83 1.46
N LYS A 93 -9.41 -5.87 0.81
CA LYS A 93 -9.57 -4.51 1.32
C LYS A 93 -10.18 -4.48 2.74
N THR A 94 -11.15 -5.34 3.02
CA THR A 94 -11.75 -5.49 4.35
C THR A 94 -10.76 -5.98 5.42
N ASP A 95 -9.81 -6.81 5.03
CA ASP A 95 -8.79 -7.32 5.95
C ASP A 95 -7.76 -6.23 6.30
N VAL A 96 -7.43 -5.37 5.35
CA VAL A 96 -6.57 -4.20 5.57
C VAL A 96 -7.17 -3.26 6.62
N GLU A 97 -8.50 -3.02 6.60
CA GLU A 97 -9.17 -2.20 7.62
C GLU A 97 -9.13 -2.84 9.01
N VAL A 98 -9.24 -4.17 9.10
CA VAL A 98 -9.08 -4.89 10.36
C VAL A 98 -7.66 -4.72 10.91
N VAL A 99 -6.64 -4.92 10.07
CA VAL A 99 -5.24 -4.72 10.46
C VAL A 99 -5.02 -3.30 10.93
N LYS A 100 -5.46 -2.28 10.18
CA LYS A 100 -5.34 -0.87 10.57
C LYS A 100 -5.99 -0.57 11.92
N SER A 101 -7.20 -1.08 12.14
CA SER A 101 -7.90 -0.93 13.42
C SER A 101 -7.11 -1.59 14.55
N PHE A 102 -6.61 -2.79 14.32
CA PHE A 102 -5.85 -3.54 15.31
C PHE A 102 -4.53 -2.88 15.67
N ILE A 103 -3.70 -2.48 14.68
CA ILE A 103 -2.39 -1.86 14.92
C ILE A 103 -2.50 -0.47 15.55
N SER A 104 -3.62 0.21 15.35
CA SER A 104 -3.83 1.57 15.89
C SER A 104 -4.09 1.61 17.41
N ARG A 105 -4.33 0.46 18.02
CA ARG A 105 -4.56 0.38 19.47
C ARG A 105 -3.24 0.56 20.21
N SER A 106 -3.26 1.32 21.26
CA SER A 106 -2.15 1.46 22.22
C SER A 106 -2.41 0.64 23.49
N ASP A 107 -3.67 0.25 23.71
CA ASP A 107 -4.14 -0.51 24.85
C ASP A 107 -5.17 -1.53 24.38
N ASP A 108 -5.12 -2.74 24.94
CA ASP A 108 -6.06 -3.81 24.66
C ASP A 108 -6.85 -4.11 25.92
N LYS A 109 -8.18 -3.99 25.83
CA LYS A 109 -9.11 -4.28 26.94
C LYS A 109 -9.76 -5.63 26.71
N TYR A 110 -9.45 -6.60 27.54
CA TYR A 110 -10.06 -7.91 27.48
C TYR A 110 -10.10 -8.55 28.87
N ARG A 111 -10.90 -9.60 28.96
CA ARG A 111 -10.96 -10.44 30.15
C ARG A 111 -10.09 -11.69 29.90
N ALA A 112 -9.04 -11.85 30.66
CA ALA A 112 -8.20 -13.02 30.58
C ALA A 112 -9.00 -14.31 30.84
N SER A 113 -8.55 -15.43 30.31
CA SER A 113 -9.16 -16.73 30.55
C SER A 113 -9.21 -16.99 32.07
N TYR A 114 -10.39 -17.33 32.58
CA TYR A 114 -10.70 -17.44 34.00
C TYR A 114 -10.70 -16.13 34.81
N GLY A 115 -10.43 -15.01 34.22
CA GLY A 115 -10.56 -13.70 34.86
C GLY A 115 -12.03 -13.31 35.11
N VAL A 116 -12.28 -12.50 36.15
CA VAL A 116 -13.63 -12.00 36.48
C VAL A 116 -13.88 -10.66 35.80
N ASN A 117 -12.87 -9.79 35.72
CA ASN A 117 -12.98 -8.44 35.25
C ASN A 117 -12.32 -8.24 33.88
N VAL A 118 -12.76 -7.20 33.15
CA VAL A 118 -12.05 -6.68 31.97
C VAL A 118 -10.92 -5.80 32.48
N GLU A 119 -9.70 -6.10 32.04
CA GLU A 119 -8.50 -5.36 32.42
C GLU A 119 -7.90 -4.66 31.21
N SER A 120 -7.16 -3.60 31.47
CA SER A 120 -6.42 -2.82 30.49
C SER A 120 -5.00 -3.37 30.39
N HIS A 121 -4.57 -3.68 29.16
CA HIS A 121 -3.24 -4.22 28.85
C HIS A 121 -2.53 -3.28 27.88
N PRO A 122 -1.83 -2.24 28.37
CA PRO A 122 -1.05 -1.35 27.52
C PRO A 122 -0.03 -2.14 26.70
N ARG A 123 0.00 -1.88 25.39
CA ARG A 123 0.86 -2.65 24.48
C ARG A 123 2.33 -2.44 24.74
N GLN A 124 3.05 -3.56 24.88
CA GLN A 124 4.50 -3.62 25.01
C GLN A 124 5.19 -4.15 23.75
N CYS A 125 4.42 -4.54 22.75
CA CYS A 125 4.91 -5.13 21.50
C CYS A 125 4.75 -4.19 20.31
N ILE A 126 5.55 -4.45 19.27
CA ILE A 126 5.34 -3.90 17.92
C ILE A 126 4.92 -5.02 16.97
N ILE A 127 4.25 -4.63 15.88
CA ILE A 127 3.89 -5.55 14.80
C ILE A 127 4.74 -5.19 13.59
N VAL A 128 5.33 -6.21 12.98
CA VAL A 128 6.08 -6.13 11.73
C VAL A 128 5.43 -7.02 10.69
N GLY A 129 5.78 -6.89 9.44
CA GLY A 129 5.23 -7.72 8.37
C GLY A 129 6.30 -8.24 7.44
N SER A 130 6.02 -9.38 6.82
CA SER A 130 6.80 -9.89 5.71
C SER A 130 5.91 -10.44 4.59
N THR A 131 6.41 -10.35 3.35
CA THR A 131 5.74 -10.96 2.21
C THR A 131 6.76 -11.32 1.12
N ASN A 132 6.43 -12.34 0.34
CA ASN A 132 7.20 -12.76 -0.82
C ASN A 132 6.68 -12.10 -2.11
N ALA A 133 5.56 -11.37 -2.05
CA ALA A 133 5.03 -10.64 -3.19
C ALA A 133 5.93 -9.44 -3.49
N GLU A 134 6.33 -9.28 -4.74
CA GLU A 134 7.14 -8.14 -5.18
C GLU A 134 6.33 -6.85 -5.31
N SER A 135 5.02 -6.97 -5.48
CA SER A 135 4.05 -5.87 -5.51
C SER A 135 2.65 -6.41 -5.19
N GLY A 136 1.65 -5.55 -5.10
CA GLY A 136 0.25 -5.96 -5.02
C GLY A 136 -0.23 -6.45 -3.66
N PHE A 137 0.56 -6.32 -2.63
CA PHE A 137 0.14 -6.73 -1.28
C PHE A 137 -0.57 -5.63 -0.50
N LEU A 138 -0.48 -4.37 -0.92
CA LEU A 138 -1.27 -3.27 -0.39
C LEU A 138 -2.46 -2.99 -1.32
N ARG A 139 -3.69 -3.01 -0.78
CA ARG A 139 -4.93 -2.90 -1.57
C ARG A 139 -5.80 -1.71 -1.22
N ASP A 140 -5.38 -0.85 -0.30
CA ASP A 140 -6.17 0.31 0.10
C ASP A 140 -5.53 1.60 -0.38
N ILE A 141 -6.31 2.38 -1.14
CA ILE A 141 -5.88 3.67 -1.71
C ILE A 141 -5.78 4.77 -0.63
N THR A 142 -6.47 4.63 0.52
CA THR A 142 -6.69 5.77 1.42
C THR A 142 -5.99 5.67 2.78
N GLY A 143 -5.40 4.55 3.14
CA GLY A 143 -4.91 4.35 4.51
C GLY A 143 -3.55 3.69 4.64
N ASN A 144 -2.79 3.63 3.56
CA ASN A 144 -1.49 2.92 3.54
C ASN A 144 -0.40 3.60 4.36
N ARG A 145 -0.59 4.82 4.87
CA ARG A 145 0.41 5.55 5.67
C ARG A 145 0.97 4.79 6.88
N ARG A 146 0.23 3.78 7.35
CA ARG A 146 0.66 2.92 8.46
C ARG A 146 1.59 1.79 8.02
N PHE A 147 1.59 1.47 6.74
CA PHE A 147 2.44 0.43 6.19
C PHE A 147 3.70 1.05 5.62
N TRP A 148 4.85 0.58 6.09
CA TRP A 148 6.17 1.02 5.65
C TRP A 148 6.86 -0.09 4.87
N PRO A 149 6.56 -0.22 3.57
CA PRO A 149 7.17 -1.26 2.74
C PRO A 149 8.64 -0.95 2.50
N VAL A 150 9.49 -1.94 2.67
CA VAL A 150 10.92 -1.89 2.34
C VAL A 150 11.25 -3.06 1.44
N ARG A 151 11.63 -2.74 0.19
CA ARG A 151 12.07 -3.74 -0.77
C ARG A 151 13.44 -4.27 -0.40
N ILE A 152 13.58 -5.60 -0.47
CA ILE A 152 14.83 -6.29 -0.15
C ILE A 152 15.15 -7.33 -1.24
N SER A 153 16.43 -7.45 -1.62
CA SER A 153 16.87 -8.41 -2.65
C SER A 153 17.48 -9.69 -2.04
N GLY A 154 17.90 -9.64 -0.80
CA GLY A 154 18.60 -10.73 -0.15
C GLY A 154 20.08 -10.86 -0.54
N ASP A 155 20.61 -9.94 -1.37
CA ASP A 155 22.01 -9.92 -1.79
C ASP A 155 22.92 -9.15 -0.84
N GLY A 156 22.49 -9.01 0.42
CA GLY A 156 23.26 -8.35 1.46
C GLY A 156 24.61 -9.04 1.71
N LYS A 157 25.58 -8.24 2.14
CA LYS A 157 26.95 -8.70 2.48
C LYS A 157 26.95 -9.80 3.55
N ARG A 158 25.97 -9.77 4.42
CA ARG A 158 25.73 -10.75 5.49
C ARG A 158 24.31 -11.29 5.35
N LYS A 159 24.08 -12.52 5.80
CA LYS A 159 22.74 -13.11 5.79
C LYS A 159 22.08 -12.96 7.19
N ALA A 160 20.75 -12.84 7.24
CA ALA A 160 20.03 -12.64 8.49
C ALA A 160 20.35 -13.74 9.55
N TRP A 161 20.51 -14.98 9.11
CA TRP A 161 20.87 -16.10 10.01
C TRP A 161 22.31 -16.03 10.56
N GLN A 162 23.18 -15.21 9.95
CA GLN A 162 24.55 -14.98 10.43
C GLN A 162 24.64 -13.86 11.48
N MET A 163 23.51 -13.19 11.78
CA MET A 163 23.46 -12.18 12.82
C MET A 163 23.83 -12.82 14.18
N SER A 164 24.90 -12.32 14.79
CA SER A 164 25.39 -12.77 16.08
C SER A 164 24.65 -12.11 17.23
N VAL A 165 24.78 -12.64 18.43
CA VAL A 165 24.26 -12.01 19.66
C VAL A 165 24.87 -10.63 19.83
N TYR A 166 26.15 -10.46 19.54
CA TYR A 166 26.83 -9.16 19.60
C TYR A 166 26.21 -8.14 18.65
N ASP A 167 25.88 -8.54 17.41
CA ASP A 167 25.20 -7.63 16.46
C ASP A 167 23.85 -7.15 17.02
N VAL A 168 23.08 -8.07 17.59
CA VAL A 168 21.77 -7.76 18.19
C VAL A 168 21.93 -6.79 19.38
N GLU A 169 22.89 -7.05 20.25
CA GLU A 169 23.18 -6.17 21.39
C GLU A 169 23.59 -4.76 20.94
N GLN A 170 24.44 -4.65 19.92
CA GLN A 170 24.85 -3.35 19.37
C GLN A 170 23.68 -2.61 18.73
N ILE A 171 22.82 -3.29 17.98
CA ILE A 171 21.62 -2.68 17.38
C ILE A 171 20.71 -2.12 18.49
N TRP A 172 20.48 -2.88 19.56
CA TRP A 172 19.63 -2.42 20.64
C TRP A 172 20.30 -1.33 21.49
N ALA A 173 21.60 -1.37 21.69
CA ALA A 173 22.35 -0.31 22.38
C ALA A 173 22.26 1.03 21.60
N GLU A 174 22.44 1.01 20.29
CA GLU A 174 22.26 2.20 19.44
C GLU A 174 20.81 2.70 19.50
N THR A 175 19.85 1.78 19.45
CA THR A 175 18.42 2.11 19.52
C THR A 175 18.05 2.80 20.84
N LEU A 176 18.62 2.34 21.97
CA LEU A 176 18.43 2.97 23.27
C LEU A 176 18.96 4.42 23.29
N VAL A 177 20.11 4.66 22.67
CA VAL A 177 20.66 6.02 22.55
C VAL A 177 19.73 6.91 21.71
N LEU A 178 19.18 6.40 20.61
CA LEU A 178 18.22 7.14 19.77
C LEU A 178 16.92 7.43 20.54
N TYR A 179 16.41 6.45 21.27
CA TYR A 179 15.26 6.63 22.15
C TYR A 179 15.50 7.71 23.20
N ALA A 180 16.65 7.69 23.87
CA ALA A 180 17.02 8.68 24.88
C ALA A 180 17.18 10.10 24.31
N LYS A 181 17.53 10.21 23.02
CA LYS A 181 17.58 11.50 22.30
C LYS A 181 16.20 12.00 21.86
N GLY A 182 15.13 11.26 22.10
CA GLY A 182 13.78 11.66 21.75
C GLY A 182 13.43 11.48 20.26
N GLU A 183 13.97 10.42 19.61
CA GLU A 183 13.62 10.11 18.22
C GLU A 183 12.11 9.97 18.05
N LYS A 184 11.53 10.69 17.10
CA LYS A 184 10.10 10.65 16.81
C LYS A 184 9.68 9.34 16.15
N LEU A 185 8.52 8.81 16.53
CA LEU A 185 8.00 7.52 16.06
C LEU A 185 7.14 7.62 14.79
N TYR A 186 7.16 8.73 14.09
CA TYR A 186 6.41 8.99 12.85
C TYR A 186 7.29 9.68 11.81
N LEU A 187 6.92 9.57 10.54
CA LEU A 187 7.64 10.19 9.44
C LEU A 187 7.29 11.68 9.32
N GLU A 188 8.26 12.50 8.90
CA GLU A 188 8.13 13.92 8.67
C GLU A 188 8.85 14.33 7.37
N GLY A 189 8.47 15.49 6.83
CA GLY A 189 9.15 16.10 5.68
C GLY A 189 9.19 15.19 4.45
N SER A 190 10.33 15.14 3.79
CA SER A 190 10.56 14.36 2.57
C SER A 190 10.37 12.84 2.74
N ASP A 191 10.54 12.31 3.96
CA ASP A 191 10.34 10.88 4.20
C ASP A 191 8.87 10.45 4.04
N VAL A 192 7.91 11.37 4.23
CA VAL A 192 6.47 11.12 3.97
C VAL A 192 6.20 10.96 2.47
N GLU A 193 6.86 11.77 1.62
CA GLU A 193 6.73 11.68 0.16
C GLU A 193 7.33 10.37 -0.36
N LEU A 194 8.53 10.02 0.12
CA LEU A 194 9.17 8.74 -0.22
C LEU A 194 8.33 7.56 0.25
N ALA A 195 7.75 7.61 1.45
CA ALA A 195 6.84 6.58 1.94
C ALA A 195 5.62 6.43 1.03
N THR A 196 5.07 7.53 0.52
CA THR A 196 3.92 7.51 -0.39
C THR A 196 4.27 6.81 -1.70
N ASN A 197 5.48 7.05 -2.24
CA ASN A 197 5.96 6.40 -3.45
C ASN A 197 6.17 4.89 -3.24
N GLU A 198 6.86 4.50 -2.17
CA GLU A 198 7.07 3.08 -1.83
C GLU A 198 5.74 2.33 -1.58
N GLN A 199 4.77 3.01 -0.96
CA GLN A 199 3.42 2.47 -0.79
C GLN A 199 2.68 2.31 -2.12
N ALA A 200 2.87 3.24 -3.06
CA ALA A 200 2.29 3.16 -4.39
C ALA A 200 2.87 1.98 -5.19
N ASP A 201 4.18 1.75 -5.09
CA ASP A 201 4.87 0.62 -5.75
C ASP A 201 4.46 -0.73 -5.15
N ALA A 202 4.18 -0.75 -3.85
CA ALA A 202 3.68 -1.94 -3.15
C ALA A 202 2.18 -2.22 -3.39
N MET A 203 1.44 -1.28 -4.00
CA MET A 203 0.02 -1.48 -4.32
C MET A 203 -0.16 -2.46 -5.47
N GLU A 204 -1.29 -3.17 -5.41
CA GLU A 204 -1.74 -4.02 -6.52
C GLU A 204 -1.84 -3.17 -7.81
N SER A 205 -1.09 -3.57 -8.83
CA SER A 205 -1.25 -3.00 -10.16
C SER A 205 -2.46 -3.64 -10.82
N ASP A 206 -3.35 -2.82 -11.35
CA ASP A 206 -4.44 -3.31 -12.17
C ASP A 206 -3.85 -3.65 -13.55
N GLU A 207 -4.01 -4.90 -14.00
CA GLU A 207 -3.52 -5.37 -15.30
C GLU A 207 -4.03 -4.51 -16.47
N ARG A 208 -5.16 -3.82 -16.26
CA ARG A 208 -5.73 -2.88 -17.24
C ARG A 208 -5.00 -1.55 -17.34
N GLU A 209 -4.03 -1.27 -16.46
CA GLU A 209 -3.28 0.00 -16.48
C GLU A 209 -2.58 0.22 -17.83
N GLY A 210 -1.96 -0.82 -18.39
CA GLY A 210 -1.33 -0.75 -19.71
C GLY A 210 -2.32 -0.43 -20.83
N LEU A 211 -3.52 -1.01 -20.77
CA LEU A 211 -4.60 -0.73 -21.72
C LEU A 211 -5.09 0.72 -21.62
N VAL A 212 -5.26 1.20 -20.39
CA VAL A 212 -5.68 2.60 -20.18
C VAL A 212 -4.61 3.58 -20.66
N ARG A 213 -3.31 3.31 -20.42
CA ARG A 213 -2.23 4.15 -20.96
C ARG A 213 -2.28 4.22 -22.48
N SER A 214 -2.32 3.06 -23.14
CA SER A 214 -2.41 3.00 -24.60
C SER A 214 -3.63 3.76 -25.15
N TYR A 215 -4.78 3.60 -24.47
CA TYR A 215 -6.00 4.33 -24.82
C TYR A 215 -5.86 5.85 -24.67
N LEU A 216 -5.21 6.33 -23.61
CA LEU A 216 -5.00 7.75 -23.36
C LEU A 216 -3.99 8.37 -24.33
N ASP A 217 -3.00 7.61 -24.77
CA ASP A 217 -1.96 8.04 -25.70
C ASP A 217 -2.40 7.95 -27.16
N THR A 218 -3.54 7.30 -27.45
CA THR A 218 -4.07 7.19 -28.80
C THR A 218 -4.56 8.54 -29.27
N LEU A 219 -4.00 9.03 -30.40
CA LEU A 219 -4.48 10.24 -31.08
C LEU A 219 -5.89 10.03 -31.59
N LEU A 220 -6.72 11.06 -31.47
CA LEU A 220 -8.12 11.05 -31.87
C LEU A 220 -8.29 11.70 -33.26
N PRO A 221 -9.24 11.25 -34.08
CA PRO A 221 -9.65 11.99 -35.28
C PRO A 221 -10.36 13.29 -34.92
N ASP A 222 -10.32 14.28 -35.76
CA ASP A 222 -10.87 15.61 -35.51
C ASP A 222 -12.39 15.59 -35.24
N ASP A 223 -13.11 14.61 -35.82
CA ASP A 223 -14.55 14.40 -35.64
C ASP A 223 -14.92 13.54 -34.44
N TRP A 224 -13.95 13.22 -33.51
CA TRP A 224 -14.16 12.32 -32.39
C TRP A 224 -15.44 12.53 -31.61
N ASN A 225 -15.78 13.77 -31.33
CA ASN A 225 -16.95 14.11 -30.53
C ASN A 225 -18.29 13.87 -31.26
N ALA A 226 -18.29 13.74 -32.58
CA ALA A 226 -19.45 13.41 -33.39
C ALA A 226 -19.64 11.90 -33.56
N LEU A 227 -18.62 11.10 -33.28
CA LEU A 227 -18.65 9.65 -33.47
C LEU A 227 -19.55 8.97 -32.46
N SER A 228 -20.33 7.98 -32.93
CA SER A 228 -21.05 7.02 -32.09
C SER A 228 -20.08 6.11 -31.33
N LEU A 229 -20.54 5.46 -30.25
CA LEU A 229 -19.72 4.52 -29.47
C LEU A 229 -19.18 3.38 -30.34
N TYR A 230 -19.96 2.88 -31.30
CA TYR A 230 -19.51 1.84 -32.23
C TYR A 230 -18.34 2.32 -33.10
N GLU A 231 -18.42 3.51 -33.67
CA GLU A 231 -17.37 4.08 -34.51
C GLU A 231 -16.09 4.37 -33.70
N ARG A 232 -16.22 4.86 -32.47
CA ARG A 232 -15.07 5.06 -31.56
C ARG A 232 -14.36 3.74 -31.26
N ARG A 233 -15.11 2.69 -30.92
CA ARG A 233 -14.54 1.34 -30.67
C ARG A 233 -13.88 0.75 -31.92
N ASN A 234 -14.51 0.91 -33.09
CA ASN A 234 -13.94 0.41 -34.33
C ASN A 234 -12.61 1.13 -34.66
N TYR A 235 -12.56 2.45 -34.47
CA TYR A 235 -11.34 3.22 -34.63
C TYR A 235 -10.22 2.74 -33.67
N LEU A 236 -10.54 2.60 -32.39
CA LEU A 236 -9.59 2.15 -31.36
C LEU A 236 -9.06 0.71 -31.60
N ASN A 237 -9.85 -0.14 -32.23
CA ASN A 237 -9.47 -1.51 -32.61
C ASN A 237 -8.84 -1.61 -34.01
N GLY A 238 -8.34 -0.50 -34.57
CA GLY A 238 -7.66 -0.50 -35.86
C GLY A 238 -8.56 -0.76 -37.07
N SER A 239 -9.86 -0.41 -36.99
CA SER A 239 -10.85 -0.58 -38.05
C SER A 239 -11.04 -2.04 -38.52
N GLU A 240 -10.85 -3.02 -37.64
CA GLU A 240 -11.00 -4.46 -37.94
C GLU A 240 -12.39 -4.82 -38.48
N PHE A 241 -13.42 -4.03 -38.19
CA PHE A 241 -14.81 -4.32 -38.58
C PHE A 241 -15.24 -3.59 -39.87
N GLY A 242 -14.29 -3.06 -40.67
CA GLY A 242 -14.59 -2.28 -41.88
C GLY A 242 -15.09 -0.86 -41.55
N GLY A 243 -14.81 0.06 -42.39
CA GLY A 243 -15.16 1.48 -42.25
C GLY A 243 -14.13 2.38 -42.90
N GLU A 244 -14.40 3.67 -42.97
CA GLU A 244 -13.41 4.66 -43.44
C GLU A 244 -12.20 4.69 -42.50
N SER A 245 -11.00 4.60 -43.06
CA SER A 245 -9.75 4.74 -42.32
C SER A 245 -9.63 6.19 -41.83
N ARG A 246 -9.85 6.41 -40.51
CA ARG A 246 -9.64 7.69 -39.87
C ARG A 246 -8.21 7.82 -39.39
N VAL A 247 -7.62 8.98 -39.50
CA VAL A 247 -6.27 9.29 -39.00
C VAL A 247 -6.42 10.11 -37.73
N GLY A 248 -5.76 9.69 -36.64
CA GLY A 248 -5.71 10.44 -35.40
C GLY A 248 -4.73 11.60 -35.50
N THR A 249 -5.18 12.81 -35.21
CA THR A 249 -4.40 14.05 -35.28
C THR A 249 -4.44 14.83 -33.96
N VAL A 250 -5.46 14.59 -33.12
CA VAL A 250 -5.71 15.38 -31.90
C VAL A 250 -5.34 14.57 -30.66
N GLU A 251 -4.60 15.17 -29.76
CA GLU A 251 -4.34 14.57 -28.45
C GLU A 251 -5.59 14.61 -27.55
N ARG A 252 -5.76 13.55 -26.75
CA ARG A 252 -6.80 13.53 -25.73
C ARG A 252 -6.39 14.43 -24.57
N THR A 253 -7.19 15.44 -24.27
CA THR A 253 -6.94 16.39 -23.16
C THR A 253 -7.81 16.16 -21.94
N ILE A 254 -8.93 15.45 -22.11
CA ILE A 254 -9.89 15.17 -21.04
C ILE A 254 -10.46 13.76 -21.20
N VAL A 255 -10.74 13.09 -20.07
CA VAL A 255 -11.31 11.73 -20.07
C VAL A 255 -12.15 11.51 -18.81
N CYS A 256 -13.21 10.72 -18.90
CA CYS A 256 -13.98 10.27 -17.73
C CYS A 256 -13.95 8.74 -17.56
N ASN A 257 -14.30 8.27 -16.35
CA ASN A 257 -14.35 6.84 -16.06
C ASN A 257 -15.29 6.07 -17.00
N MET A 258 -16.38 6.70 -17.42
CA MET A 258 -17.36 6.07 -18.32
C MET A 258 -16.80 5.89 -19.74
N GLU A 259 -15.99 6.83 -20.26
CA GLU A 259 -15.27 6.65 -21.52
C GLU A 259 -14.31 5.48 -21.45
N ILE A 260 -13.48 5.42 -20.41
CA ILE A 260 -12.53 4.29 -20.21
C ILE A 260 -13.29 2.97 -20.15
N TRP A 261 -14.40 2.93 -19.40
CA TRP A 261 -15.21 1.72 -19.29
C TRP A 261 -15.82 1.28 -20.62
N CYS A 262 -16.42 2.20 -21.34
CA CYS A 262 -17.14 1.89 -22.57
C CYS A 262 -16.22 1.76 -23.79
N GLU A 263 -15.24 2.60 -23.92
CA GLU A 263 -14.39 2.71 -25.12
C GLU A 263 -13.14 1.83 -24.99
N CYS A 264 -12.39 1.95 -23.89
CA CYS A 264 -11.16 1.21 -23.68
C CYS A 264 -11.44 -0.26 -23.30
N PHE A 265 -12.35 -0.52 -22.36
CA PHE A 265 -12.67 -1.90 -21.94
C PHE A 265 -13.80 -2.54 -22.74
N GLY A 266 -14.42 -1.85 -23.67
CA GLY A 266 -15.47 -2.38 -24.53
C GLY A 266 -16.74 -2.81 -23.79
N ARG A 267 -16.99 -2.31 -22.56
CA ARG A 267 -18.09 -2.71 -21.70
C ARG A 267 -19.34 -1.86 -21.92
N ASP A 268 -20.52 -2.40 -21.56
CA ASP A 268 -21.76 -1.64 -21.59
C ASP A 268 -21.83 -0.63 -20.45
N ALA A 269 -22.35 0.58 -20.71
CA ALA A 269 -22.47 1.64 -19.72
C ALA A 269 -23.34 1.22 -18.53
N SER A 270 -24.42 0.45 -18.78
CA SER A 270 -25.35 -0.05 -17.77
C SER A 270 -24.74 -1.08 -16.83
N ALA A 271 -23.67 -1.74 -17.26
CA ALA A 271 -22.96 -2.75 -16.48
C ALA A 271 -21.94 -2.19 -15.46
N MET A 272 -21.65 -0.89 -15.53
CA MET A 272 -20.66 -0.26 -14.65
C MET A 272 -21.15 -0.20 -13.20
N LYS A 273 -20.41 -0.83 -12.30
CA LYS A 273 -20.67 -0.80 -10.86
C LYS A 273 -19.79 0.26 -10.18
N PRO A 274 -20.14 0.75 -8.99
CA PRO A 274 -19.30 1.67 -8.23
C PRO A 274 -17.86 1.15 -8.02
N ALA A 275 -17.69 -0.16 -7.82
CA ALA A 275 -16.37 -0.79 -7.69
C ALA A 275 -15.50 -0.62 -8.95
N ASP A 276 -16.09 -0.71 -10.13
CA ASP A 276 -15.38 -0.53 -11.41
C ASP A 276 -14.91 0.92 -11.58
N SER A 277 -15.77 1.88 -11.22
CA SER A 277 -15.41 3.30 -11.22
C SER A 277 -14.26 3.60 -10.27
N TYR A 278 -14.25 2.98 -9.09
CA TYR A 278 -13.14 3.11 -8.15
C TYR A 278 -11.85 2.48 -8.67
N ALA A 279 -11.93 1.33 -9.34
CA ALA A 279 -10.78 0.67 -9.95
C ALA A 279 -10.15 1.55 -11.04
N ILE A 280 -10.97 2.10 -11.95
CA ILE A 280 -10.51 3.05 -12.98
C ILE A 280 -9.88 4.28 -12.34
N ALA A 281 -10.49 4.85 -11.30
CA ALA A 281 -9.93 5.98 -10.58
C ALA A 281 -8.58 5.64 -9.92
N GLY A 282 -8.40 4.40 -9.48
CA GLY A 282 -7.12 3.87 -8.97
C GLY A 282 -6.04 3.83 -10.07
N ILE A 283 -6.39 3.36 -11.25
CA ILE A 283 -5.50 3.35 -12.43
C ILE A 283 -5.11 4.78 -12.80
N MET A 284 -6.08 5.67 -12.98
CA MET A 284 -5.84 7.07 -13.37
C MET A 284 -4.93 7.81 -12.38
N LYS A 285 -4.99 7.49 -11.10
CA LYS A 285 -4.10 8.08 -10.10
C LYS A 285 -2.62 7.68 -10.28
N LYS A 286 -2.35 6.51 -10.89
CA LYS A 286 -0.99 6.00 -11.15
C LYS A 286 -0.43 6.49 -12.49
N ILE A 287 -1.29 6.96 -13.39
CA ILE A 287 -0.87 7.44 -14.72
C ILE A 287 -0.36 8.87 -14.58
N ASN A 288 0.95 9.04 -14.78
CA ASN A 288 1.58 10.36 -14.80
C ASN A 288 1.03 11.22 -15.96
N GLY A 289 0.95 12.52 -15.74
CA GLY A 289 0.47 13.46 -16.74
C GLY A 289 -1.06 13.64 -16.75
N TRP A 290 -1.80 13.00 -15.86
CA TRP A 290 -3.25 13.14 -15.72
C TRP A 290 -3.67 13.49 -14.31
N ASN A 291 -4.40 14.58 -14.13
CA ASN A 291 -4.93 15.02 -12.85
C ASN A 291 -6.46 15.06 -12.85
N LYS A 292 -7.06 15.09 -11.67
CA LYS A 292 -8.49 15.37 -11.56
C LYS A 292 -8.77 16.76 -12.10
N TYR A 293 -9.78 16.86 -12.96
CA TYR A 293 -10.21 18.13 -13.55
C TYR A 293 -10.57 19.17 -12.49
N GLN A 294 -9.98 20.35 -12.60
CA GLN A 294 -10.14 21.44 -11.64
C GLN A 294 -10.91 22.64 -12.23
N GLY A 295 -11.34 22.58 -13.47
CA GLY A 295 -12.04 23.68 -14.15
C GLY A 295 -13.37 24.10 -13.52
N ASN A 296 -13.89 23.34 -12.55
CA ASN A 296 -15.02 23.74 -11.70
C ASN A 296 -15.00 23.04 -10.34
N LYS A 297 -15.78 23.55 -9.36
CA LYS A 297 -15.85 23.03 -7.97
C LYS A 297 -16.18 21.54 -7.87
N ASN A 298 -16.84 20.96 -8.86
CA ASN A 298 -17.31 19.57 -8.82
C ASN A 298 -16.36 18.62 -9.58
N GLY A 299 -15.36 19.12 -10.29
CA GLY A 299 -14.44 18.30 -11.10
C GLY A 299 -15.17 17.58 -12.25
N THR A 300 -16.17 18.21 -12.86
CA THR A 300 -17.04 17.60 -13.90
C THR A 300 -16.95 18.33 -15.23
N SER A 301 -17.06 17.58 -16.34
CA SER A 301 -17.26 18.11 -17.68
C SER A 301 -18.41 17.37 -18.39
N ASN A 302 -18.85 17.91 -19.52
CA ASN A 302 -19.91 17.31 -20.35
C ASN A 302 -19.29 16.50 -21.48
N PHE A 303 -19.65 15.24 -21.59
CA PHE A 303 -19.18 14.30 -22.61
C PHE A 303 -20.32 13.96 -23.57
N PRO A 304 -20.14 14.06 -24.88
CA PRO A 304 -21.23 13.91 -25.85
C PRO A 304 -22.05 12.62 -25.70
N LEU A 305 -21.39 11.49 -25.43
CA LEU A 305 -22.06 10.18 -25.29
C LEU A 305 -22.48 9.87 -23.85
N TYR A 306 -21.91 10.53 -22.83
CA TYR A 306 -22.02 10.11 -21.42
C TYR A 306 -22.59 11.17 -20.51
N GLY A 307 -22.92 12.36 -21.05
CA GLY A 307 -23.44 13.48 -20.27
C GLY A 307 -22.39 14.05 -19.29
N ARG A 308 -22.87 14.61 -18.19
CA ARG A 308 -22.02 15.26 -17.20
C ARG A 308 -21.33 14.22 -16.29
N GLN A 309 -20.01 14.14 -16.37
CA GLN A 309 -19.19 13.17 -15.64
C GLN A 309 -18.05 13.85 -14.88
N ARG A 310 -17.62 13.24 -13.75
CA ARG A 310 -16.31 13.56 -13.17
C ARG A 310 -15.21 13.08 -14.10
N CYS A 311 -14.16 13.88 -14.25
CA CYS A 311 -13.15 13.63 -15.27
C CYS A 311 -11.74 13.98 -14.81
N TYR A 312 -10.81 13.61 -15.65
CA TYR A 312 -9.39 13.92 -15.53
C TYR A 312 -8.97 14.76 -16.73
N GLU A 313 -7.98 15.62 -16.50
CA GLU A 313 -7.35 16.46 -17.53
C GLU A 313 -5.88 16.12 -17.66
N LYS A 314 -5.35 16.19 -18.88
CA LYS A 314 -3.93 16.04 -19.17
C LYS A 314 -3.20 17.29 -18.69
N ASN A 315 -2.07 17.10 -17.99
CA ASN A 315 -1.21 18.22 -17.60
C ASN A 315 -0.59 18.86 -18.87
N GLU A 316 -0.51 20.17 -18.91
CA GLU A 316 0.23 20.91 -19.93
C GLU A 316 1.75 20.64 -19.84
#